data_04ac1e33663fb9098b6aba092a9ca1a9
#
_entry.id   04ac1e33663fb9098b6aba092a9ca1a9
#
_cell.length_a   1.000
_cell.length_b   1.000
_cell.length_c   1.000
_cell.angle_alpha   90.00
_cell.angle_beta   90.00
_cell.angle_gamma   90.00
#
_symmetry.space_group_name_H-M   'P 1'
#
loop_
_entity.id
_entity.type
_entity.pdbx_description
1 polymer ?
#
loop_
_entity_poly.entity_id
_entity_poly.type
_entity_poly.pdbx_seq_one_letter_code
_entity_poly.pdbx_strand_id
1 'polypeptide(L)'
;MSYTIHGIQHLGVGVPDHAQAWKWYRKFFGMDIPLFNDEAGAPLMTIYTKGDVISKRAAMVLNIKGGCAMEVVSPTTFKATHADVSHQLGDLGISVGFVKSPDVKNAFSFFKENDANVISDLLKTPNGWDTFYVKDLNGLIWQIIPADDFYTNHSHPTGGTAGCSTGVSNMDKAISFYSLLGYDEIISDQSGVFPDWEKLPGGTGNFRRVLLSQKKPSGGGFSKLAGKSYVELVQDLSERKPLKIYEDRLWGDIGFVHLGFDVRDMKSLGVKLQEAGHGFTCDTKDVLSMGESTRVHCTYCEDPDGTLIEMIEVYKIPIIEKLGFYLNVEKRKPSQPLPDWMIKALRFTRVKD
;
A
#
# COMPACT_ATOMS: atom_id res chain seq x y z
N MET A 1 -3.24 24.12 13.63
CA MET A 1 -3.88 22.84 13.92
C MET A 1 -2.95 21.75 13.39
N SER A 2 -2.78 20.67 14.10
CA SER A 2 -1.79 19.63 13.74
C SER A 2 -2.54 18.36 13.38
N TYR A 3 -2.53 18.00 12.09
CA TYR A 3 -2.95 16.66 11.65
C TYR A 3 -1.95 15.59 12.13
N THR A 4 -2.36 14.33 12.08
CA THR A 4 -1.50 13.18 12.39
C THR A 4 -1.61 12.15 11.26
N ILE A 5 -0.48 11.70 10.76
CA ILE A 5 -0.39 10.55 9.84
C ILE A 5 -0.02 9.31 10.67
N HIS A 6 -0.88 8.31 10.67
CA HIS A 6 -0.66 7.07 11.40
C HIS A 6 0.26 6.08 10.65
N GLY A 7 0.55 6.37 9.40
CA GLY A 7 1.38 5.57 8.52
C GLY A 7 0.61 5.02 7.33
N ILE A 8 1.27 4.19 6.56
CA ILE A 8 0.63 3.44 5.47
C ILE A 8 -0.40 2.49 6.07
N GLN A 9 -1.65 2.62 5.59
CA GLN A 9 -2.75 1.74 5.96
C GLN A 9 -2.78 0.52 5.05
N HIS A 10 -2.65 0.74 3.73
CA HIS A 10 -2.72 -0.33 2.74
C HIS A 10 -2.01 0.05 1.43
N LEU A 11 -1.78 -0.96 0.60
CA LEU A 11 -1.38 -0.82 -0.79
C LEU A 11 -2.53 -1.33 -1.67
N GLY A 12 -3.03 -0.50 -2.58
CA GLY A 12 -4.10 -0.84 -3.52
C GLY A 12 -3.55 -1.57 -4.74
N VAL A 13 -4.20 -2.68 -5.10
CA VAL A 13 -3.80 -3.55 -6.21
C VAL A 13 -4.99 -3.82 -7.12
N GLY A 14 -4.89 -3.38 -8.37
CA GLY A 14 -5.85 -3.69 -9.44
C GLY A 14 -5.58 -5.07 -10.05
N VAL A 15 -6.63 -5.89 -10.16
CA VAL A 15 -6.52 -7.26 -10.66
C VAL A 15 -7.69 -7.61 -11.57
N PRO A 16 -7.50 -8.51 -12.58
CA PRO A 16 -8.57 -8.92 -13.48
C PRO A 16 -9.55 -9.92 -12.85
N ASP A 17 -9.09 -10.75 -11.92
CA ASP A 17 -9.87 -11.76 -11.19
C ASP A 17 -9.59 -11.63 -9.69
N HIS A 18 -10.53 -11.03 -8.99
CA HIS A 18 -10.46 -10.79 -7.56
C HIS A 18 -10.27 -12.08 -6.74
N ALA A 19 -11.03 -13.12 -7.05
CA ALA A 19 -11.02 -14.36 -6.26
C ALA A 19 -9.69 -15.11 -6.42
N GLN A 20 -9.19 -15.18 -7.66
CA GLN A 20 -7.92 -15.87 -7.96
C GLN A 20 -6.73 -15.09 -7.37
N ALA A 21 -6.71 -13.77 -7.52
CA ALA A 21 -5.65 -12.93 -6.97
C ALA A 21 -5.62 -12.99 -5.44
N TRP A 22 -6.77 -12.84 -4.79
CA TRP A 22 -6.83 -12.91 -3.32
C TRP A 22 -6.45 -14.31 -2.80
N LYS A 23 -6.82 -15.40 -3.49
CA LYS A 23 -6.38 -16.76 -3.15
C LYS A 23 -4.84 -16.86 -3.17
N TRP A 24 -4.19 -16.28 -4.17
CA TRP A 24 -2.74 -16.21 -4.27
C TRP A 24 -2.12 -15.42 -3.11
N TYR A 25 -2.67 -14.24 -2.79
CA TYR A 25 -2.20 -13.42 -1.67
C TYR A 25 -2.44 -14.07 -0.30
N ARG A 26 -3.50 -14.87 -0.14
CA ARG A 26 -3.68 -15.69 1.07
C ARG A 26 -2.56 -16.72 1.19
N LYS A 27 -2.28 -17.44 0.11
CA LYS A 27 -1.25 -18.50 0.11
C LYS A 27 0.14 -17.95 0.40
N PHE A 28 0.55 -16.87 -0.27
CA PHE A 28 1.94 -16.40 -0.25
C PHE A 28 2.21 -15.27 0.72
N PHE A 29 1.22 -14.43 1.00
CA PHE A 29 1.37 -13.30 1.90
C PHE A 29 0.55 -13.43 3.19
N GLY A 30 -0.20 -14.51 3.36
CA GLY A 30 -1.04 -14.73 4.53
C GLY A 30 -2.13 -13.66 4.72
N MET A 31 -2.57 -13.01 3.63
CA MET A 31 -3.62 -11.98 3.61
C MET A 31 -5.01 -12.61 3.68
N ASP A 32 -5.31 -13.30 4.79
CA ASP A 32 -6.47 -14.18 4.92
C ASP A 32 -7.62 -13.61 5.77
N ILE A 33 -7.48 -12.37 6.27
CA ILE A 33 -8.50 -11.71 7.09
C ILE A 33 -9.08 -10.51 6.32
N PRO A 34 -10.34 -10.61 5.84
CA PRO A 34 -11.02 -9.46 5.25
C PRO A 34 -11.55 -8.53 6.32
N LEU A 35 -11.30 -7.23 6.16
CA LEU A 35 -12.05 -6.16 6.86
C LEU A 35 -13.38 -5.89 6.17
N PHE A 36 -13.38 -5.94 4.83
CA PHE A 36 -14.55 -5.97 3.97
C PHE A 36 -14.24 -6.76 2.69
N ASN A 37 -15.27 -7.22 2.00
CA ASN A 37 -15.20 -7.84 0.68
C ASN A 37 -16.54 -7.64 -0.03
N ASP A 38 -16.70 -6.49 -0.68
CA ASP A 38 -17.97 -6.04 -1.22
C ASP A 38 -17.84 -5.57 -2.67
N GLU A 39 -18.99 -5.53 -3.34
CA GLU A 39 -19.12 -4.88 -4.63
C GLU A 39 -19.85 -3.55 -4.45
N ALA A 40 -19.26 -2.48 -4.99
CA ALA A 40 -19.81 -1.14 -4.88
C ALA A 40 -19.42 -0.26 -6.07
N GLY A 41 -20.21 0.75 -6.33
CA GLY A 41 -19.86 1.85 -7.24
C GLY A 41 -18.72 2.70 -6.66
N ALA A 42 -17.92 3.28 -7.55
CA ALA A 42 -16.81 4.16 -7.21
C ALA A 42 -17.02 5.59 -7.78
N PRO A 43 -18.06 6.32 -7.36
CA PRO A 43 -18.37 7.65 -7.92
C PRO A 43 -17.29 8.70 -7.62
N LEU A 44 -16.47 8.48 -6.60
CA LEU A 44 -15.37 9.35 -6.24
C LEU A 44 -14.25 9.31 -7.30
N MET A 45 -14.12 8.21 -8.05
CA MET A 45 -13.00 7.94 -8.93
C MET A 45 -13.22 8.41 -10.38
N THR A 46 -14.30 9.16 -10.68
CA THR A 46 -14.66 9.58 -12.04
C THR A 46 -13.53 10.34 -12.77
N ILE A 47 -12.72 11.13 -12.05
CA ILE A 47 -11.56 11.80 -12.63
C ILE A 47 -10.50 10.81 -13.17
N TYR A 48 -10.42 9.62 -12.60
CA TYR A 48 -9.49 8.55 -12.96
C TYR A 48 -10.14 7.42 -13.79
N THR A 49 -11.41 7.60 -14.17
CA THR A 49 -12.18 6.65 -14.99
C THR A 49 -12.79 7.33 -16.21
N LYS A 50 -12.15 8.40 -16.70
CA LYS A 50 -12.57 9.18 -17.90
C LYS A 50 -14.00 9.73 -17.80
N GLY A 51 -14.46 10.03 -16.59
CA GLY A 51 -15.80 10.58 -16.29
C GLY A 51 -16.86 9.53 -15.96
N ASP A 52 -16.59 8.25 -16.12
CA ASP A 52 -17.56 7.19 -15.87
C ASP A 52 -17.59 6.77 -14.39
N VAL A 53 -18.78 6.52 -13.86
CA VAL A 53 -18.93 5.84 -12.56
C VAL A 53 -18.80 4.34 -12.80
N ILE A 54 -17.70 3.78 -12.34
CA ILE A 54 -17.48 2.33 -12.42
C ILE A 54 -17.98 1.61 -11.18
N SER A 55 -18.30 0.33 -11.33
CA SER A 55 -18.47 -0.60 -10.21
C SER A 55 -17.24 -1.49 -10.08
N LYS A 56 -16.92 -1.83 -8.85
CA LYS A 56 -15.76 -2.67 -8.50
C LYS A 56 -16.13 -3.66 -7.42
N ARG A 57 -15.51 -4.82 -7.43
CA ARG A 57 -15.37 -5.67 -6.26
C ARG A 57 -14.06 -5.33 -5.58
N ALA A 58 -14.09 -5.07 -4.27
CA ALA A 58 -12.90 -4.77 -3.50
C ALA A 58 -12.89 -5.52 -2.18
N ALA A 59 -11.72 -5.98 -1.76
CA ALA A 59 -11.49 -6.51 -0.43
C ALA A 59 -10.29 -5.82 0.21
N MET A 60 -10.49 -5.30 1.43
CA MET A 60 -9.38 -4.88 2.29
C MET A 60 -8.97 -6.06 3.15
N VAL A 61 -7.77 -6.57 2.96
CA VAL A 61 -7.29 -7.81 3.57
C VAL A 61 -6.06 -7.59 4.43
N LEU A 62 -5.96 -8.35 5.52
CA LEU A 62 -4.91 -8.27 6.52
C LEU A 62 -4.20 -9.60 6.73
N ASN A 63 -2.95 -9.53 7.18
CA ASN A 63 -2.24 -10.64 7.82
C ASN A 63 -2.16 -10.38 9.33
N ILE A 64 -2.70 -11.29 10.16
CA ILE A 64 -2.71 -11.13 11.63
C ILE A 64 -1.30 -11.16 12.24
N LYS A 65 -0.30 -11.64 11.53
CA LYS A 65 1.09 -11.59 11.98
C LYS A 65 1.57 -10.16 12.15
N GLY A 66 1.16 -9.28 11.29
CA GLY A 66 1.50 -7.85 11.29
C GLY A 66 1.95 -7.36 9.93
N GLY A 67 1.82 -6.07 9.71
CA GLY A 67 2.06 -5.34 8.48
C GLY A 67 0.83 -4.53 8.08
N CYS A 68 0.96 -3.70 7.06
CA CYS A 68 -0.12 -2.93 6.49
C CYS A 68 -1.08 -3.85 5.71
N ALA A 69 -2.28 -3.37 5.47
CA ALA A 69 -3.29 -4.06 4.66
C ALA A 69 -2.94 -4.07 3.16
N MET A 70 -3.75 -4.78 2.41
CA MET A 70 -3.80 -4.72 0.95
C MET A 70 -5.26 -4.51 0.53
N GLU A 71 -5.54 -3.59 -0.38
CA GLU A 71 -6.82 -3.52 -1.05
C GLU A 71 -6.73 -4.20 -2.41
N VAL A 72 -7.46 -5.30 -2.59
CA VAL A 72 -7.56 -6.02 -3.88
C VAL A 72 -8.78 -5.51 -4.60
N VAL A 73 -8.59 -4.85 -5.75
CA VAL A 73 -9.64 -4.19 -6.54
C VAL A 73 -9.79 -4.88 -7.88
N SER A 74 -11.02 -5.23 -8.26
CA SER A 74 -11.34 -5.73 -9.60
C SER A 74 -12.56 -4.98 -10.12
N PRO A 75 -12.45 -4.23 -11.24
CA PRO A 75 -13.62 -3.58 -11.83
C PRO A 75 -14.62 -4.64 -12.32
N THR A 76 -15.92 -4.33 -12.19
CA THR A 76 -17.01 -5.19 -12.67
C THR A 76 -17.75 -4.63 -13.87
N THR A 77 -17.51 -3.36 -14.20
CA THR A 77 -18.10 -2.66 -15.36
C THR A 77 -17.22 -2.63 -16.59
N PHE A 78 -15.94 -2.94 -16.44
CA PHE A 78 -14.98 -3.08 -17.55
C PHE A 78 -13.97 -4.18 -17.25
N LYS A 79 -13.25 -4.64 -18.27
CA LYS A 79 -12.20 -5.64 -18.10
C LYS A 79 -10.88 -4.93 -17.80
N ALA A 80 -10.33 -5.17 -16.61
CA ALA A 80 -8.99 -4.66 -16.26
C ALA A 80 -7.92 -5.16 -17.24
N THR A 81 -7.06 -4.26 -17.68
CA THR A 81 -5.98 -4.55 -18.63
C THR A 81 -4.61 -4.19 -18.06
N HIS A 82 -3.57 -4.81 -18.61
CA HIS A 82 -2.21 -4.34 -18.41
C HIS A 82 -1.96 -3.03 -19.17
N ALA A 83 -0.96 -2.28 -18.76
CA ALA A 83 -0.47 -1.17 -19.57
C ALA A 83 0.01 -1.68 -20.94
N ASP A 84 -0.24 -0.88 -21.98
CA ASP A 84 0.17 -1.22 -23.35
C ASP A 84 1.70 -1.20 -23.53
N VAL A 85 2.40 -0.58 -22.59
CA VAL A 85 3.86 -0.47 -22.59
C VAL A 85 4.45 -1.21 -21.38
N SER A 86 5.62 -1.81 -21.57
CA SER A 86 6.34 -2.44 -20.47
C SER A 86 7.03 -1.40 -19.62
N HIS A 87 6.58 -1.24 -18.39
CA HIS A 87 7.21 -0.35 -17.42
C HIS A 87 8.48 -0.96 -16.83
N GLN A 88 9.39 -0.08 -16.42
CA GLN A 88 10.65 -0.44 -15.80
C GLN A 88 10.93 0.44 -14.58
N LEU A 89 11.91 0.04 -13.77
CA LEU A 89 12.35 0.85 -12.62
C LEU A 89 12.68 2.27 -13.05
N GLY A 90 12.28 3.24 -12.23
CA GLY A 90 12.42 4.67 -12.53
C GLY A 90 11.30 5.25 -13.39
N ASP A 91 10.35 4.45 -13.91
CA ASP A 91 9.11 4.98 -14.45
C ASP A 91 8.23 5.52 -13.33
N LEU A 92 7.50 6.62 -13.59
CA LEU A 92 6.80 7.42 -12.58
C LEU A 92 5.55 6.68 -12.07
N GLY A 93 5.52 6.38 -10.78
CA GLY A 93 4.48 5.63 -10.12
C GLY A 93 5.01 4.41 -9.37
N ILE A 94 4.11 3.63 -8.75
CA ILE A 94 4.46 2.47 -7.93
C ILE A 94 4.86 1.30 -8.82
N SER A 95 6.07 0.80 -8.65
CA SER A 95 6.65 -0.30 -9.45
C SER A 95 6.84 -1.60 -8.67
N VAL A 96 7.06 -1.54 -7.34
CA VAL A 96 7.32 -2.69 -6.48
C VAL A 96 6.58 -2.54 -5.16
N GLY A 97 5.82 -3.54 -4.73
CA GLY A 97 5.22 -3.61 -3.40
C GLY A 97 6.13 -4.31 -2.40
N PHE A 98 6.10 -3.92 -1.13
CA PHE A 98 6.88 -4.55 -0.06
C PHE A 98 6.01 -5.44 0.81
N VAL A 99 6.58 -6.61 1.20
CA VAL A 99 5.96 -7.56 2.13
C VAL A 99 6.96 -7.92 3.22
N LYS A 100 6.53 -7.87 4.48
CA LYS A 100 7.36 -8.20 5.64
C LYS A 100 7.64 -9.70 5.75
N SER A 101 8.85 -10.04 6.23
CA SER A 101 9.17 -11.40 6.67
C SER A 101 10.03 -11.38 7.94
N PRO A 102 9.75 -12.25 8.94
CA PRO A 102 10.61 -12.41 10.09
C PRO A 102 11.93 -13.11 9.75
N ASP A 103 11.92 -13.92 8.68
CA ASP A 103 13.06 -14.66 8.17
C ASP A 103 12.94 -14.76 6.65
N VAL A 104 13.66 -13.88 5.96
CA VAL A 104 13.63 -13.78 4.49
C VAL A 104 14.14 -15.06 3.83
N LYS A 105 15.09 -15.77 4.44
CA LYS A 105 15.62 -17.04 3.91
C LYS A 105 14.57 -18.15 3.97
N ASN A 106 13.87 -18.26 5.09
CA ASN A 106 12.76 -19.18 5.24
C ASN A 106 11.62 -18.84 4.28
N ALA A 107 11.29 -17.56 4.13
CA ALA A 107 10.30 -17.13 3.14
C ALA A 107 10.73 -17.50 1.72
N PHE A 108 12.00 -17.28 1.34
CA PHE A 108 12.53 -17.66 0.03
C PHE A 108 12.34 -19.16 -0.27
N SER A 109 12.69 -20.03 0.69
CA SER A 109 12.48 -21.49 0.57
C SER A 109 11.00 -21.82 0.39
N PHE A 110 10.13 -21.23 1.22
CA PHE A 110 8.68 -21.42 1.13
C PHE A 110 8.12 -21.03 -0.25
N PHE A 111 8.53 -19.87 -0.79
CA PHE A 111 8.06 -19.44 -2.10
C PHE A 111 8.49 -20.40 -3.21
N LYS A 112 9.75 -20.87 -3.20
CA LYS A 112 10.27 -21.83 -4.17
C LYS A 112 9.59 -23.22 -4.07
N GLU A 113 9.42 -23.73 -2.87
CA GLU A 113 8.77 -25.03 -2.61
C GLU A 113 7.28 -25.03 -2.99
N ASN A 114 6.66 -23.85 -3.08
CA ASN A 114 5.26 -23.69 -3.46
C ASN A 114 5.06 -23.15 -4.89
N ASP A 115 6.08 -23.23 -5.74
CA ASP A 115 6.04 -22.87 -7.17
C ASP A 115 5.65 -21.39 -7.41
N ALA A 116 6.05 -20.49 -6.53
CA ALA A 116 5.91 -19.05 -6.78
C ALA A 116 6.90 -18.59 -7.86
N ASN A 117 6.52 -17.60 -8.64
CA ASN A 117 7.40 -17.00 -9.64
C ASN A 117 8.47 -16.10 -8.98
N VAL A 118 9.46 -16.72 -8.33
CA VAL A 118 10.61 -16.04 -7.73
C VAL A 118 11.57 -15.62 -8.84
N ILE A 119 11.78 -14.31 -9.00
CA ILE A 119 12.53 -13.72 -10.12
C ILE A 119 13.95 -13.29 -9.78
N SER A 120 14.38 -13.46 -8.52
CA SER A 120 15.74 -13.18 -8.08
C SER A 120 16.28 -14.30 -7.20
N ASP A 121 17.59 -14.25 -6.93
CA ASP A 121 18.20 -14.98 -5.84
C ASP A 121 17.96 -14.25 -4.50
N LEU A 122 18.48 -14.82 -3.40
CA LEU A 122 18.64 -14.07 -2.15
C LEU A 122 19.74 -13.02 -2.35
N LEU A 123 19.39 -11.76 -2.12
CA LEU A 123 20.22 -10.59 -2.39
C LEU A 123 20.30 -9.72 -1.13
N LYS A 124 21.13 -8.67 -1.21
CA LYS A 124 21.17 -7.61 -0.20
C LYS A 124 20.80 -6.28 -0.82
N THR A 125 19.90 -5.58 -0.17
CA THR A 125 19.57 -4.19 -0.52
C THR A 125 20.72 -3.25 -0.15
N PRO A 126 20.73 -2.01 -0.66
CA PRO A 126 21.78 -1.02 -0.31
C PRO A 126 21.94 -0.75 1.18
N ASN A 127 20.86 -0.83 1.96
CA ASN A 127 20.86 -0.70 3.41
C ASN A 127 21.17 -2.01 4.17
N GLY A 128 21.58 -3.07 3.44
CA GLY A 128 22.06 -4.32 4.00
C GLY A 128 21.00 -5.36 4.36
N TRP A 129 19.73 -5.14 4.04
CA TRP A 129 18.66 -6.12 4.28
C TRP A 129 18.78 -7.32 3.34
N ASP A 130 18.54 -8.52 3.86
CA ASP A 130 18.30 -9.69 3.01
C ASP A 130 16.97 -9.50 2.29
N THR A 131 16.92 -9.86 1.01
CA THR A 131 15.73 -9.67 0.18
C THR A 131 15.68 -10.64 -0.98
N PHE A 132 14.49 -10.80 -1.56
CA PHE A 132 14.27 -11.40 -2.88
C PHE A 132 13.00 -10.81 -3.51
N TYR A 133 12.84 -11.04 -4.81
CA TYR A 133 11.71 -10.53 -5.58
C TYR A 133 10.88 -11.67 -6.16
N VAL A 134 9.56 -11.47 -6.18
CA VAL A 134 8.59 -12.42 -6.73
C VAL A 134 7.57 -11.67 -7.60
N LYS A 135 7.11 -12.29 -8.67
CA LYS A 135 5.94 -11.83 -9.42
C LYS A 135 4.71 -12.57 -8.97
N ASP A 136 3.61 -11.84 -8.76
CA ASP A 136 2.32 -12.46 -8.54
C ASP A 136 1.69 -12.97 -9.86
N LEU A 137 0.46 -13.45 -9.79
CA LEU A 137 -0.28 -13.99 -10.95
C LEU A 137 -0.49 -12.97 -12.06
N ASN A 138 -0.49 -11.68 -11.71
CA ASN A 138 -0.75 -10.58 -12.63
C ASN A 138 0.54 -9.89 -13.09
N GLY A 139 1.71 -10.44 -12.69
CA GLY A 139 3.02 -9.92 -13.06
C GLY A 139 3.51 -8.74 -12.22
N LEU A 140 2.80 -8.36 -11.16
CA LEU A 140 3.26 -7.32 -10.24
C LEU A 140 4.46 -7.83 -9.43
N ILE A 141 5.43 -6.95 -9.25
CA ILE A 141 6.68 -7.27 -8.57
C ILE A 141 6.53 -6.94 -7.08
N TRP A 142 6.87 -7.92 -6.26
CA TRP A 142 6.87 -7.79 -4.81
C TRP A 142 8.26 -8.09 -4.26
N GLN A 143 8.71 -7.23 -3.36
CA GLN A 143 9.95 -7.39 -2.61
C GLN A 143 9.65 -7.93 -1.21
N ILE A 144 10.29 -9.01 -0.83
CA ILE A 144 10.21 -9.54 0.53
C ILE A 144 11.35 -8.94 1.34
N ILE A 145 11.00 -8.22 2.42
CA ILE A 145 11.95 -7.49 3.27
C ILE A 145 11.92 -7.99 4.71
N PRO A 146 13.04 -7.91 5.46
CA PRO A 146 13.07 -8.31 6.86
C PRO A 146 12.28 -7.34 7.72
N ALA A 147 11.62 -7.87 8.75
CA ALA A 147 10.98 -7.09 9.80
C ALA A 147 11.07 -7.83 11.15
N ASP A 148 11.06 -7.06 12.24
CA ASP A 148 11.12 -7.53 13.63
C ASP A 148 9.90 -7.08 14.47
N ASP A 149 9.04 -6.25 13.89
CA ASP A 149 7.92 -5.58 14.55
C ASP A 149 6.57 -6.27 14.31
N PHE A 150 6.52 -7.59 14.49
CA PHE A 150 5.31 -8.37 14.30
C PHE A 150 4.36 -8.31 15.48
N TYR A 151 3.05 -8.22 15.18
CA TYR A 151 2.00 -8.14 16.19
C TYR A 151 1.69 -9.49 16.85
N THR A 152 1.78 -10.60 16.10
CA THR A 152 1.58 -11.96 16.62
C THR A 152 2.65 -12.92 16.11
N ASN A 153 2.83 -14.04 16.86
CA ASN A 153 3.73 -15.14 16.47
C ASN A 153 3.05 -16.13 15.49
N HIS A 154 2.25 -15.64 14.54
CA HIS A 154 1.64 -16.50 13.53
C HIS A 154 2.72 -17.18 12.68
N SER A 155 2.54 -18.46 12.35
CA SER A 155 3.56 -19.30 11.70
C SER A 155 3.82 -18.98 10.23
N HIS A 156 2.97 -18.17 9.56
CA HIS A 156 3.18 -17.85 8.15
C HIS A 156 4.55 -17.20 7.93
N PRO A 157 5.31 -17.56 6.87
CA PRO A 157 6.66 -17.05 6.62
C PRO A 157 6.70 -15.56 6.26
N THR A 158 5.56 -14.95 5.89
CA THR A 158 5.45 -13.51 5.67
C THR A 158 4.47 -12.86 6.63
N GLY A 159 4.56 -11.54 6.74
CA GLY A 159 3.54 -10.65 7.31
C GLY A 159 2.73 -9.94 6.22
N GLY A 160 2.12 -8.82 6.57
CA GLY A 160 1.40 -7.93 5.66
C GLY A 160 2.32 -7.09 4.79
N THR A 161 1.74 -6.17 4.03
CA THR A 161 2.50 -5.21 3.23
C THR A 161 3.27 -4.23 4.12
N ALA A 162 4.28 -3.56 3.55
CA ALA A 162 5.13 -2.63 4.29
C ALA A 162 5.40 -1.34 3.52
N GLY A 163 4.72 -1.11 2.42
CA GLY A 163 4.94 0.04 1.54
C GLY A 163 5.33 -0.35 0.12
N CYS A 164 6.06 0.50 -0.56
CA CYS A 164 6.37 0.30 -1.97
C CYS A 164 7.61 1.10 -2.42
N SER A 165 8.14 0.74 -3.62
CA SER A 165 9.02 1.60 -4.41
C SER A 165 8.18 2.37 -5.42
N THR A 166 8.40 3.68 -5.52
CA THR A 166 7.77 4.56 -6.49
C THR A 166 8.81 5.34 -7.29
N GLY A 167 8.66 5.34 -8.59
CA GLY A 167 9.52 6.12 -9.48
C GLY A 167 9.14 7.60 -9.44
N VAL A 168 10.16 8.48 -9.40
CA VAL A 168 10.00 9.92 -9.28
C VAL A 168 10.92 10.67 -10.26
N SER A 169 10.43 11.79 -10.79
CA SER A 169 11.20 12.63 -11.70
C SER A 169 12.17 13.57 -10.97
N ASN A 170 11.86 13.94 -9.73
CA ASN A 170 12.67 14.84 -8.91
C ASN A 170 12.65 14.37 -7.45
N MET A 171 13.80 13.84 -7.02
CA MET A 171 13.96 13.26 -5.69
C MET A 171 13.66 14.24 -4.56
N ASP A 172 14.12 15.48 -4.65
CA ASP A 172 13.98 16.44 -3.55
C ASP A 172 12.51 16.92 -3.39
N LYS A 173 11.79 17.06 -4.51
CA LYS A 173 10.34 17.34 -4.47
C LYS A 173 9.58 16.15 -3.87
N ALA A 174 9.93 14.93 -4.27
CA ALA A 174 9.30 13.73 -3.73
C ALA A 174 9.57 13.56 -2.23
N ILE A 175 10.81 13.71 -1.76
CA ILE A 175 11.14 13.70 -0.33
C ILE A 175 10.32 14.74 0.42
N SER A 176 10.21 15.96 -0.11
CA SER A 176 9.42 17.03 0.51
C SER A 176 7.95 16.66 0.63
N PHE A 177 7.37 16.07 -0.43
CA PHE A 177 5.97 15.60 -0.43
C PHE A 177 5.73 14.48 0.58
N TYR A 178 6.52 13.41 0.54
CA TYR A 178 6.34 12.28 1.45
C TYR A 178 6.65 12.64 2.91
N SER A 179 7.44 13.69 3.16
CA SER A 179 7.63 14.25 4.51
C SER A 179 6.36 14.89 5.06
N LEU A 180 5.49 15.49 4.22
CA LEU A 180 4.15 15.96 4.65
C LEU A 180 3.26 14.79 5.10
N LEU A 181 3.48 13.60 4.56
CA LEU A 181 2.82 12.36 4.94
C LEU A 181 3.54 11.60 6.07
N GLY A 182 4.49 12.27 6.76
CA GLY A 182 5.19 11.74 7.92
C GLY A 182 6.35 10.80 7.62
N TYR A 183 6.73 10.60 6.34
CA TYR A 183 7.88 9.80 5.93
C TYR A 183 9.10 10.69 5.81
N ASP A 184 9.62 11.14 6.98
CA ASP A 184 10.63 12.18 7.16
C ASP A 184 11.98 11.66 7.68
N GLU A 185 12.12 10.35 7.86
CA GLU A 185 13.37 9.67 8.20
C GLU A 185 13.97 9.02 6.95
N ILE A 186 15.16 9.46 6.57
CA ILE A 186 15.95 8.85 5.49
C ILE A 186 16.74 7.68 6.08
N ILE A 187 16.35 6.45 5.72
CA ILE A 187 17.07 5.22 6.13
C ILE A 187 18.30 5.00 5.26
N SER A 188 18.20 5.29 3.96
CA SER A 188 19.31 5.24 3.01
C SER A 188 19.08 6.20 1.86
N ASP A 189 20.15 6.78 1.32
CA ASP A 189 20.18 7.62 0.12
C ASP A 189 21.46 7.27 -0.65
N GLN A 190 21.31 6.59 -1.77
CA GLN A 190 22.45 6.10 -2.56
C GLN A 190 22.17 6.28 -4.04
N SER A 191 23.27 6.50 -4.80
CA SER A 191 23.23 6.59 -6.27
C SER A 191 24.17 5.59 -6.90
N GLY A 192 23.76 4.99 -8.01
CA GLY A 192 24.56 4.02 -8.75
C GLY A 192 23.73 2.95 -9.42
N VAL A 193 24.40 1.86 -9.80
CA VAL A 193 23.79 0.61 -10.27
C VAL A 193 23.64 -0.33 -9.08
N PHE A 194 22.48 -0.91 -8.92
CA PHE A 194 22.14 -1.73 -7.76
C PHE A 194 22.07 -3.22 -8.11
N PRO A 195 22.98 -4.07 -7.58
CA PRO A 195 23.00 -5.51 -7.90
C PRO A 195 21.71 -6.25 -7.52
N ASP A 196 20.97 -5.78 -6.48
CA ASP A 196 19.69 -6.38 -6.09
C ASP A 196 18.57 -6.14 -7.11
N TRP A 197 18.78 -5.24 -8.07
CA TRP A 197 17.82 -4.92 -9.15
C TRP A 197 18.16 -5.51 -10.51
N GLU A 198 19.32 -6.15 -10.68
CA GLU A 198 19.82 -6.63 -11.97
C GLU A 198 18.77 -7.40 -12.79
N LYS A 199 17.95 -8.23 -12.13
CA LYS A 199 16.91 -9.05 -12.79
C LYS A 199 15.54 -8.35 -12.90
N LEU A 200 15.40 -7.14 -12.40
CA LEU A 200 14.18 -6.36 -12.55
C LEU A 200 14.15 -5.59 -13.87
N PRO A 201 12.95 -5.29 -14.39
CA PRO A 201 12.84 -4.50 -15.64
C PRO A 201 13.58 -3.15 -15.50
N GLY A 202 14.56 -2.91 -16.37
CA GLY A 202 15.40 -1.71 -16.34
C GLY A 202 16.42 -1.65 -15.19
N GLY A 203 16.53 -2.70 -14.36
CA GLY A 203 17.29 -2.68 -13.11
C GLY A 203 18.81 -2.55 -13.24
N THR A 204 19.36 -2.64 -14.47
CA THR A 204 20.77 -2.38 -14.76
C THR A 204 21.09 -0.88 -14.98
N GLY A 205 20.07 -0.02 -14.87
CA GLY A 205 20.20 1.42 -14.99
C GLY A 205 20.97 2.08 -13.83
N ASN A 206 21.21 3.37 -13.97
CA ASN A 206 21.82 4.20 -12.95
C ASN A 206 20.71 4.99 -12.23
N PHE A 207 20.56 4.81 -10.91
CA PHE A 207 19.45 5.40 -10.14
C PHE A 207 19.97 6.15 -8.92
N ARG A 208 19.17 7.15 -8.44
CA ARG A 208 19.19 7.57 -7.05
C ARG A 208 18.04 6.85 -6.33
N ARG A 209 18.35 6.17 -5.25
CA ARG A 209 17.44 5.33 -4.47
C ARG A 209 17.42 5.81 -3.03
N VAL A 210 16.26 6.27 -2.56
CA VAL A 210 16.07 6.82 -1.22
C VAL A 210 14.97 6.04 -0.51
N LEU A 211 15.32 5.40 0.61
CA LEU A 211 14.37 4.69 1.47
C LEU A 211 13.95 5.58 2.62
N LEU A 212 12.65 5.88 2.69
CA LEU A 212 12.03 6.70 3.72
C LEU A 212 11.23 5.85 4.71
N SER A 213 11.22 6.28 5.97
CA SER A 213 10.36 5.78 7.03
C SER A 213 9.81 6.92 7.87
N GLN A 214 8.98 6.60 8.86
CA GLN A 214 8.50 7.57 9.83
C GLN A 214 9.52 7.68 10.98
N LYS A 215 10.03 8.88 11.23
CA LYS A 215 10.93 9.17 12.36
C LYS A 215 10.27 8.89 13.71
N LYS A 216 8.98 9.15 13.79
CA LYS A 216 8.16 8.84 14.97
C LYS A 216 6.97 8.02 14.51
N PRO A 217 6.97 6.69 14.69
CA PRO A 217 5.80 5.88 14.43
C PRO A 217 4.64 6.47 15.21
N SER A 218 3.62 6.92 14.51
CA SER A 218 2.44 7.46 15.15
C SER A 218 1.57 6.32 15.67
N GLY A 219 1.00 6.51 16.85
CA GLY A 219 -0.06 5.61 17.29
C GLY A 219 -1.30 5.85 16.42
N GLY A 220 -2.04 4.84 16.12
CA GLY A 220 -3.32 4.89 15.41
C GLY A 220 -4.08 3.63 15.70
N GLY A 221 -5.32 3.53 15.22
CA GLY A 221 -6.16 2.38 15.52
C GLY A 221 -5.45 1.04 15.29
N PHE A 222 -4.88 0.85 14.12
CA PHE A 222 -4.20 -0.36 13.70
C PHE A 222 -2.66 -0.28 13.79
N SER A 223 -2.08 0.76 14.40
CA SER A 223 -0.63 0.96 14.45
C SER A 223 0.16 -0.22 15.00
N LYS A 224 -0.39 -0.93 16.01
CA LYS A 224 0.24 -2.14 16.54
C LYS A 224 0.32 -3.28 15.54
N LEU A 225 -0.68 -3.40 14.65
CA LEU A 225 -0.72 -4.41 13.61
C LEU A 225 0.15 -4.00 12.43
N ALA A 226 0.03 -2.76 11.96
CA ALA A 226 0.75 -2.25 10.80
C ALA A 226 2.28 -2.22 11.02
N GLY A 227 2.71 -1.77 12.20
CA GLY A 227 4.13 -1.62 12.51
C GLY A 227 4.83 -0.60 11.60
N LYS A 228 6.13 -0.78 11.40
CA LYS A 228 6.96 0.08 10.52
C LYS A 228 6.57 -0.12 9.05
N SER A 229 6.62 0.96 8.29
CA SER A 229 6.39 0.95 6.85
C SER A 229 7.34 1.92 6.13
N TYR A 230 7.48 1.76 4.81
CA TYR A 230 8.53 2.41 4.04
C TYR A 230 7.99 2.92 2.71
N VAL A 231 8.55 4.02 2.25
CA VAL A 231 8.43 4.51 0.88
C VAL A 231 9.82 4.59 0.29
N GLU A 232 10.08 3.82 -0.75
CA GLU A 232 11.32 3.91 -1.50
C GLU A 232 11.11 4.77 -2.74
N LEU A 233 11.86 5.85 -2.85
CA LEU A 233 11.84 6.74 -4.00
C LEU A 233 12.96 6.35 -4.97
N VAL A 234 12.61 6.25 -6.25
CA VAL A 234 13.52 5.79 -7.30
C VAL A 234 13.58 6.81 -8.43
N GLN A 235 14.70 7.49 -8.57
CA GLN A 235 14.92 8.42 -9.67
C GLN A 235 15.89 7.81 -10.68
N ASP A 236 15.47 7.66 -11.93
CA ASP A 236 16.36 7.30 -13.06
C ASP A 236 17.29 8.48 -13.35
N LEU A 237 18.60 8.23 -13.29
CA LEU A 237 19.65 9.22 -13.56
C LEU A 237 20.17 9.19 -15.00
N SER A 238 19.58 8.35 -15.84
CA SER A 238 19.90 8.32 -17.28
C SER A 238 19.22 9.48 -18.02
N GLU A 239 19.55 9.65 -19.29
CA GLU A 239 18.85 10.61 -20.17
C GLU A 239 17.47 10.11 -20.66
N ARG A 240 17.05 8.91 -20.23
CA ARG A 240 15.76 8.35 -20.58
C ARG A 240 14.63 9.20 -19.98
N LYS A 241 13.64 9.55 -20.79
CA LYS A 241 12.41 10.14 -20.26
C LYS A 241 11.58 9.03 -19.60
N PRO A 242 11.32 9.09 -18.27
CA PRO A 242 10.51 8.10 -17.61
C PRO A 242 9.05 8.17 -18.10
N LEU A 243 8.39 7.01 -18.18
CA LEU A 243 6.98 6.91 -18.53
C LEU A 243 6.15 7.05 -17.25
N LYS A 244 4.92 7.52 -17.37
CA LYS A 244 3.96 7.51 -16.25
C LYS A 244 3.23 6.17 -16.24
N ILE A 245 3.32 5.43 -15.14
CA ILE A 245 2.68 4.10 -14.98
C ILE A 245 1.15 4.20 -15.10
N TYR A 246 0.57 5.33 -14.72
CA TYR A 246 -0.88 5.53 -14.71
C TYR A 246 -1.40 6.27 -15.96
N GLU A 247 -0.53 6.70 -16.90
CA GLU A 247 -0.95 7.42 -18.09
C GLU A 247 -1.88 6.54 -18.95
N ASP A 248 -2.99 7.12 -19.41
CA ASP A 248 -4.02 6.47 -20.23
C ASP A 248 -4.73 5.25 -19.63
N ARG A 249 -4.51 4.97 -18.35
CA ARG A 249 -5.12 3.85 -17.64
C ARG A 249 -6.36 4.28 -16.85
N LEU A 250 -7.22 3.32 -16.59
CA LEU A 250 -8.37 3.51 -15.69
C LEU A 250 -7.99 3.08 -14.27
N TRP A 251 -8.55 3.78 -13.29
CA TRP A 251 -8.45 3.32 -11.91
C TRP A 251 -9.09 1.93 -11.77
N GLY A 252 -8.32 0.97 -11.27
CA GLY A 252 -8.70 -0.45 -11.19
C GLY A 252 -8.10 -1.34 -12.29
N ASP A 253 -7.40 -0.78 -13.27
CA ASP A 253 -6.57 -1.57 -14.20
C ASP A 253 -5.46 -2.34 -13.47
N ILE A 254 -4.93 -3.40 -14.10
CA ILE A 254 -3.96 -4.32 -13.50
C ILE A 254 -2.68 -3.59 -13.11
N GLY A 255 -2.39 -3.46 -11.83
CA GLY A 255 -1.20 -2.78 -11.32
C GLY A 255 -1.36 -2.33 -9.88
N PHE A 256 -0.37 -1.63 -9.36
CA PHE A 256 -0.52 -0.90 -8.10
C PHE A 256 -1.34 0.35 -8.36
N VAL A 257 -2.45 0.51 -7.66
CA VAL A 257 -3.45 1.54 -7.95
C VAL A 257 -3.22 2.81 -7.13
N HIS A 258 -2.91 2.64 -5.85
CA HIS A 258 -2.66 3.74 -4.91
C HIS A 258 -1.89 3.26 -3.68
N LEU A 259 -1.34 4.22 -2.94
CA LEU A 259 -0.80 4.03 -1.60
C LEU A 259 -1.72 4.72 -0.60
N GLY A 260 -2.31 3.96 0.33
CA GLY A 260 -3.29 4.44 1.30
C GLY A 260 -2.67 4.76 2.65
N PHE A 261 -3.03 5.93 3.24
CA PHE A 261 -2.58 6.38 4.55
C PHE A 261 -3.72 6.49 5.55
N ASP A 262 -3.50 6.05 6.78
CA ASP A 262 -4.40 6.30 7.92
C ASP A 262 -4.07 7.68 8.51
N VAL A 263 -5.05 8.57 8.54
CA VAL A 263 -4.86 9.96 8.94
C VAL A 263 -5.84 10.39 10.04
N ARG A 264 -5.49 11.47 10.72
CA ARG A 264 -6.36 12.14 11.67
C ARG A 264 -6.33 13.64 11.45
N ASP A 265 -7.49 14.30 11.48
CA ASP A 265 -7.72 15.68 11.12
C ASP A 265 -7.45 15.94 9.62
N MET A 266 -8.24 15.26 8.79
CA MET A 266 -8.21 15.35 7.32
C MET A 266 -8.27 16.80 6.83
N LYS A 267 -9.05 17.63 7.51
CA LYS A 267 -9.21 19.04 7.15
C LYS A 267 -7.88 19.81 7.25
N SER A 268 -7.15 19.63 8.37
CA SER A 268 -5.84 20.29 8.55
C SER A 268 -4.80 19.74 7.58
N LEU A 269 -4.83 18.44 7.27
CA LEU A 269 -3.98 17.84 6.24
C LEU A 269 -4.27 18.44 4.86
N GLY A 270 -5.56 18.55 4.48
CA GLY A 270 -5.96 19.12 3.19
C GLY A 270 -5.46 20.55 2.99
N VAL A 271 -5.52 21.39 4.05
CA VAL A 271 -4.94 22.75 4.01
C VAL A 271 -3.43 22.70 3.73
N LYS A 272 -2.69 21.79 4.40
CA LYS A 272 -1.24 21.66 4.22
C LYS A 272 -0.85 21.16 2.85
N LEU A 273 -1.56 20.18 2.33
CA LEU A 273 -1.35 19.68 0.97
C LEU A 273 -1.67 20.74 -0.07
N GLN A 274 -2.75 21.50 0.11
CA GLN A 274 -3.10 22.61 -0.79
C GLN A 274 -2.04 23.73 -0.78
N GLU A 275 -1.53 24.11 0.39
CA GLU A 275 -0.43 25.08 0.53
C GLU A 275 0.85 24.62 -0.18
N ALA A 276 1.09 23.30 -0.21
CA ALA A 276 2.23 22.68 -0.89
C ALA A 276 2.00 22.42 -2.40
N GLY A 277 0.81 22.75 -2.93
CA GLY A 277 0.48 22.52 -4.34
C GLY A 277 -0.06 21.14 -4.67
N HIS A 278 -0.41 20.33 -3.65
CA HIS A 278 -0.90 18.95 -3.76
C HIS A 278 -2.31 18.80 -3.19
N GLY A 279 -3.23 19.70 -3.58
CA GLY A 279 -4.62 19.65 -3.10
C GLY A 279 -5.33 18.35 -3.46
N PHE A 280 -6.42 18.04 -2.76
CA PHE A 280 -7.21 16.85 -3.03
C PHE A 280 -7.78 16.88 -4.46
N THR A 281 -7.59 15.78 -5.18
CA THR A 281 -8.17 15.53 -6.50
C THR A 281 -9.56 14.91 -6.37
N CYS A 282 -9.76 14.08 -5.35
CA CYS A 282 -11.03 13.50 -4.97
C CYS A 282 -11.26 13.69 -3.47
N ASP A 283 -12.50 14.02 -3.09
CA ASP A 283 -12.87 14.25 -1.70
C ASP A 283 -14.34 13.88 -1.50
N THR A 284 -14.61 13.01 -0.54
CA THR A 284 -15.99 12.67 -0.16
C THR A 284 -16.72 13.83 0.52
N LYS A 285 -15.99 14.90 0.91
CA LYS A 285 -16.44 16.13 1.60
C LYS A 285 -17.09 15.88 2.95
N ASP A 286 -17.83 14.81 3.07
CA ASP A 286 -18.51 14.35 4.26
C ASP A 286 -18.15 12.91 4.59
N VAL A 287 -18.47 12.52 5.80
CA VAL A 287 -18.25 11.16 6.30
C VAL A 287 -19.19 10.20 5.56
N LEU A 288 -18.62 9.35 4.72
CA LEU A 288 -19.37 8.27 4.06
C LEU A 288 -19.64 7.11 5.01
N SER A 289 -20.80 6.50 4.86
CA SER A 289 -21.08 5.18 5.43
C SER A 289 -20.60 4.11 4.45
N MET A 290 -19.58 3.34 4.83
CA MET A 290 -19.19 2.12 4.12
C MET A 290 -19.94 0.95 4.77
N GLY A 291 -20.93 0.40 4.04
CA GLY A 291 -21.91 -0.52 4.61
C GLY A 291 -22.81 0.17 5.64
N GLU A 292 -23.43 -0.61 6.54
CA GLU A 292 -24.37 -0.07 7.55
C GLU A 292 -23.67 0.59 8.75
N SER A 293 -22.36 0.39 8.94
CA SER A 293 -21.76 0.58 10.25
C SER A 293 -20.41 1.29 10.29
N THR A 294 -19.66 1.31 9.22
CA THR A 294 -18.34 1.99 9.15
C THR A 294 -18.53 3.41 8.62
N ARG A 295 -17.93 4.39 9.31
CA ARG A 295 -17.93 5.79 8.89
C ARG A 295 -16.51 6.25 8.63
N VAL A 296 -16.25 6.71 7.41
CA VAL A 296 -14.94 7.16 6.94
C VAL A 296 -15.03 8.45 6.14
N HIS A 297 -13.96 9.21 6.13
CA HIS A 297 -13.71 10.28 5.18
C HIS A 297 -12.54 9.83 4.30
N CYS A 298 -12.77 9.72 3.00
CA CYS A 298 -11.76 9.31 2.02
C CYS A 298 -11.45 10.46 1.09
N THR A 299 -10.17 10.69 0.86
CA THR A 299 -9.67 11.69 -0.08
C THR A 299 -8.51 11.13 -0.88
N TYR A 300 -8.28 11.70 -2.06
CA TYR A 300 -7.11 11.38 -2.88
C TYR A 300 -6.37 12.67 -3.23
N CYS A 301 -5.06 12.57 -3.32
CA CYS A 301 -4.20 13.55 -3.98
C CYS A 301 -3.16 12.82 -4.83
N GLU A 302 -2.40 13.57 -5.59
CA GLU A 302 -1.27 13.03 -6.36
C GLU A 302 0.04 13.51 -5.76
N ASP A 303 1.06 12.63 -5.78
CA ASP A 303 2.42 13.05 -5.52
C ASP A 303 2.93 13.95 -6.68
N PRO A 304 4.14 14.51 -6.64
CA PRO A 304 4.64 15.40 -7.70
C PRO A 304 4.65 14.80 -9.11
N ASP A 305 4.58 13.48 -9.23
CA ASP A 305 4.66 12.75 -10.51
C ASP A 305 3.36 12.06 -10.91
N GLY A 306 2.30 12.21 -10.11
CA GLY A 306 0.98 11.64 -10.40
C GLY A 306 0.72 10.28 -9.75
N THR A 307 1.58 9.83 -8.81
CA THR A 307 1.27 8.65 -7.99
C THR A 307 0.06 8.94 -7.12
N LEU A 308 -0.95 8.09 -7.19
CA LEU A 308 -2.20 8.27 -6.46
C LEU A 308 -2.02 7.91 -4.99
N ILE A 309 -2.31 8.86 -4.14
CA ILE A 309 -2.23 8.76 -2.67
C ILE A 309 -3.64 8.86 -2.11
N GLU A 310 -4.08 7.80 -1.43
CA GLU A 310 -5.35 7.78 -0.71
C GLU A 310 -5.13 8.14 0.77
N MET A 311 -6.00 8.95 1.31
CA MET A 311 -6.02 9.26 2.74
C MET A 311 -7.36 8.88 3.32
N ILE A 312 -7.34 8.13 4.43
CA ILE A 312 -8.54 7.63 5.09
C ILE A 312 -8.54 8.09 6.53
N GLU A 313 -9.59 8.81 6.92
CA GLU A 313 -9.88 9.10 8.33
C GLU A 313 -11.06 8.27 8.78
N VAL A 314 -10.84 7.37 9.75
CA VAL A 314 -11.88 6.49 10.28
C VAL A 314 -12.52 7.12 11.50
N TYR A 315 -13.86 7.23 11.51
CA TYR A 315 -14.64 7.79 12.61
C TYR A 315 -15.34 6.72 13.45
N LYS A 316 -15.77 5.63 12.80
CA LYS A 316 -16.55 4.57 13.47
C LYS A 316 -16.20 3.21 12.88
N ILE A 317 -15.97 2.23 13.75
CA ILE A 317 -15.65 0.84 13.38
C ILE A 317 -16.67 -0.09 14.05
N PRO A 318 -17.28 -1.06 13.32
CA PRO A 318 -18.12 -2.07 13.94
C PRO A 318 -17.28 -3.02 14.80
N ILE A 319 -17.77 -3.36 15.99
CA ILE A 319 -17.19 -4.39 16.87
C ILE A 319 -17.97 -5.69 16.70
N ILE A 320 -19.28 -5.61 16.87
CA ILE A 320 -20.24 -6.69 16.63
C ILE A 320 -21.42 -6.07 15.93
N GLU A 321 -21.38 -6.06 14.61
CA GLU A 321 -22.37 -5.40 13.76
C GLU A 321 -23.79 -5.89 14.03
N LYS A 322 -23.96 -7.22 14.13
CA LYS A 322 -25.24 -7.87 14.43
C LYS A 322 -25.88 -7.45 15.77
N LEU A 323 -25.10 -6.93 16.71
CA LEU A 323 -25.58 -6.46 18.01
C LEU A 323 -25.55 -4.93 18.13
N GLY A 324 -25.21 -4.20 17.07
CA GLY A 324 -25.14 -2.75 17.08
C GLY A 324 -24.00 -2.17 17.95
N PHE A 325 -22.99 -2.97 18.26
CA PHE A 325 -21.83 -2.50 19.04
C PHE A 325 -20.77 -1.91 18.12
N TYR A 326 -20.47 -0.63 18.31
CA TYR A 326 -19.52 0.13 17.53
C TYR A 326 -18.49 0.81 18.42
N LEU A 327 -17.26 0.94 17.89
CA LEU A 327 -16.24 1.80 18.47
C LEU A 327 -16.28 3.17 17.79
N ASN A 328 -16.54 4.22 18.56
CA ASN A 328 -16.36 5.59 18.09
C ASN A 328 -14.88 5.95 18.20
N VAL A 329 -14.21 6.01 17.05
CA VAL A 329 -12.78 6.35 16.97
C VAL A 329 -12.56 7.86 17.13
N GLU A 330 -13.51 8.68 16.71
CA GLU A 330 -13.46 10.15 16.79
C GLU A 330 -13.22 10.66 18.22
N LYS A 331 -13.82 10.00 19.22
CA LYS A 331 -13.69 10.37 20.64
C LYS A 331 -12.40 9.86 21.30
N ARG A 332 -11.57 9.10 20.57
CA ARG A 332 -10.30 8.56 21.09
C ARG A 332 -9.16 9.54 20.81
N LYS A 333 -8.11 9.50 21.64
CA LYS A 333 -6.86 10.22 21.33
C LYS A 333 -6.29 9.68 20.02
N PRO A 334 -5.81 10.54 19.11
CA PRO A 334 -5.22 10.11 17.83
C PRO A 334 -4.14 9.03 17.99
N SER A 335 -3.29 9.15 19.02
CA SER A 335 -2.22 8.19 19.32
C SER A 335 -2.66 6.90 20.02
N GLN A 336 -3.96 6.69 20.26
CA GLN A 336 -4.44 5.54 21.03
C GLN A 336 -4.77 4.36 20.12
N PRO A 337 -3.98 3.24 20.15
CA PRO A 337 -4.26 2.06 19.34
C PRO A 337 -5.55 1.37 19.81
N LEU A 338 -6.13 0.56 18.92
CA LEU A 338 -7.24 -0.32 19.27
C LEU A 338 -6.83 -1.30 20.36
N PRO A 339 -7.75 -1.72 21.22
CA PRO A 339 -7.49 -2.77 22.20
C PRO A 339 -7.04 -4.07 21.52
N ASP A 340 -6.06 -4.74 22.10
CA ASP A 340 -5.47 -5.96 21.51
C ASP A 340 -6.51 -7.06 21.25
N TRP A 341 -7.50 -7.19 22.15
CA TRP A 341 -8.56 -8.18 21.96
C TRP A 341 -9.40 -7.93 20.70
N MET A 342 -9.61 -6.67 20.30
CA MET A 342 -10.34 -6.32 19.07
C MET A 342 -9.56 -6.74 17.83
N ILE A 343 -8.26 -6.38 17.79
CA ILE A 343 -7.40 -6.75 16.67
C ILE A 343 -7.27 -8.27 16.59
N LYS A 344 -7.05 -8.94 17.74
CA LYS A 344 -6.96 -10.40 17.80
C LYS A 344 -8.27 -11.11 17.43
N ALA A 345 -9.43 -10.49 17.66
CA ALA A 345 -10.73 -11.04 17.29
C ALA A 345 -10.92 -11.14 15.75
N LEU A 346 -10.22 -10.32 14.97
CA LEU A 346 -10.24 -10.40 13.51
C LEU A 346 -9.86 -11.79 12.98
N ARG A 347 -9.06 -12.56 13.73
CA ARG A 347 -8.74 -13.97 13.37
C ARG A 347 -9.96 -14.87 13.17
N PHE A 348 -11.12 -14.52 13.74
CA PHE A 348 -12.35 -15.31 13.60
C PHE A 348 -13.04 -15.09 12.24
N THR A 349 -12.68 -14.02 11.49
CA THR A 349 -13.17 -13.75 10.15
C THR A 349 -12.26 -14.34 9.06
N ARG A 350 -11.21 -15.08 9.47
CA ARG A 350 -10.23 -15.67 8.55
C ARG A 350 -10.90 -16.56 7.52
N VAL A 351 -10.57 -16.32 6.26
CA VAL A 351 -10.96 -17.18 5.13
C VAL A 351 -9.98 -18.35 5.07
N LYS A 352 -10.52 -19.56 5.06
CA LYS A 352 -9.76 -20.82 4.86
C LYS A 352 -9.96 -21.27 3.42
N ASP A 353 -8.89 -21.77 2.80
CA ASP A 353 -8.94 -22.47 1.51
C ASP A 353 -9.36 -23.92 1.68
#